data_663efb3edbf62fc19d511cb67a2fecac
#
_entry.id   663efb3edbf62fc19d511cb67a2fecac
#
_cell.length_a   1.000
_cell.length_b   1.000
_cell.length_c   1.000
_cell.angle_alpha   90.00
_cell.angle_beta   90.00
_cell.angle_gamma   90.00
#
_symmetry.space_group_name_H-M   'P 1'
#
loop_
_entity.id
_entity.type
_entity.pdbx_description
1 polymer ?
#
loop_
_entity_poly.entity_id
_entity_poly.type
_entity_poly.pdbx_seq_one_letter_code
_entity_poly.pdbx_strand_id
1 'polypeptide(L)'
;MSKLWGGRFTEEAEAWVEEFGASISFDQQLVNQDIKGSIAHVTMLAKQGIVTKEEAEKIKIGLQYLLEEAKQNKLHFSIEAEDIHLNIEKMLIEKIGEVGGKLHTGRSRNDQVATDMHLYLKEKVEHIIKAAKQLQIVLVHQAENNIETIMPGYTHLQRAQPISFAHHILAYFWMLERDVNRYEDSLKRINISPLGAGALAGTTFPIDREYSAELLGFNGIYENSLDAVSDRDFILEFLSNSSMLMMHLSRFCEELILWSSQEFQFIEMSDQYATGSSIMPQKKNPDMAELIRGKTGRVYGNLFSLLTVMKGLPLAYNKDLQEDKEGMFDTVKTVEGCLHIMAGMLETMTVNKEKMGQAVTQDFSNATEIADYLANKGLPFRQAHEIVGKLVLHCTQKGIYLLDVPLETYQEMSSLFEEDLYEVLSPYAAVKRRNSAGGTGFEQIKNALEKAKGLTKEVIKN
;
A
#
# COMPACT_ATOMS: atom_id res chain seq x y z
N MET A 1 28.21 15.19 -31.48
CA MET A 1 27.05 15.18 -32.40
C MET A 1 26.12 16.33 -31.98
N SER A 2 25.65 17.16 -32.94
CA SER A 2 24.74 18.26 -32.62
C SER A 2 23.46 17.71 -31.95
N LYS A 3 23.00 18.36 -30.90
CA LYS A 3 21.70 18.05 -30.27
C LYS A 3 20.60 18.18 -31.31
N LEU A 4 19.57 17.32 -31.28
CA LEU A 4 18.44 17.36 -32.23
C LEU A 4 17.70 18.70 -32.26
N TRP A 5 17.89 19.55 -31.22
CA TRP A 5 17.29 20.89 -31.08
C TRP A 5 18.32 22.03 -31.12
N GLY A 6 19.58 21.75 -31.49
CA GLY A 6 20.71 22.70 -31.41
C GLY A 6 20.76 23.80 -32.47
N GLY A 7 19.86 23.80 -33.48
CA GLY A 7 19.98 24.70 -34.64
C GLY A 7 19.90 26.21 -34.38
N ARG A 8 19.47 26.65 -33.19
CA ARG A 8 19.40 28.08 -32.78
C ARG A 8 20.56 28.49 -31.86
N PHE A 9 21.20 27.50 -31.22
CA PHE A 9 22.22 27.78 -30.18
C PHE A 9 23.61 27.87 -30.83
N THR A 10 24.37 28.87 -30.40
CA THR A 10 25.72 29.15 -30.90
C THR A 10 26.82 28.65 -29.97
N GLU A 11 26.46 28.25 -28.75
CA GLU A 11 27.39 27.75 -27.73
C GLU A 11 26.91 26.36 -27.25
N GLU A 12 27.84 25.49 -26.89
CA GLU A 12 27.56 24.19 -26.27
C GLU A 12 27.30 24.39 -24.77
N ALA A 13 26.42 23.58 -24.20
CA ALA A 13 26.17 23.58 -22.76
C ALA A 13 27.36 23.00 -22.01
N GLU A 14 27.68 23.52 -20.84
CA GLU A 14 28.68 22.95 -19.95
C GLU A 14 28.24 21.52 -19.50
N ALA A 15 29.20 20.62 -19.40
CA ALA A 15 28.93 19.20 -19.10
C ALA A 15 28.11 19.01 -17.80
N TRP A 16 28.40 19.79 -16.76
CA TRP A 16 27.64 19.72 -15.51
C TRP A 16 26.19 20.22 -15.61
N VAL A 17 25.88 21.10 -16.58
CA VAL A 17 24.50 21.55 -16.88
C VAL A 17 23.74 20.45 -17.57
N GLU A 18 24.40 19.69 -18.45
CA GLU A 18 23.82 18.51 -19.10
C GLU A 18 23.52 17.41 -18.08
N GLU A 19 24.48 17.12 -17.20
CA GLU A 19 24.32 16.14 -16.13
C GLU A 19 23.22 16.54 -15.14
N PHE A 20 23.17 17.79 -14.72
CA PHE A 20 22.12 18.30 -13.81
C PHE A 20 20.72 18.24 -14.43
N GLY A 21 20.63 18.49 -15.75
CA GLY A 21 19.36 18.49 -16.47
C GLY A 21 18.87 17.10 -16.91
N ALA A 22 19.76 16.09 -16.91
CA ALA A 22 19.43 14.75 -17.39
C ALA A 22 18.56 13.98 -16.38
N SER A 23 17.59 13.21 -16.91
CA SER A 23 16.70 12.33 -16.12
C SER A 23 16.99 10.85 -16.30
N ILE A 24 17.87 10.48 -17.22
CA ILE A 24 18.13 9.09 -17.57
C ILE A 24 18.54 8.21 -16.38
N SER A 25 19.18 8.78 -15.35
CA SER A 25 19.58 8.04 -14.15
C SER A 25 18.41 7.38 -13.42
N PHE A 26 17.21 7.93 -13.52
CA PHE A 26 15.99 7.42 -12.89
C PHE A 26 14.89 7.06 -13.89
N ASP A 27 14.70 7.78 -15.00
CA ASP A 27 13.61 7.54 -15.95
C ASP A 27 13.84 6.32 -16.86
N GLN A 28 15.05 5.76 -16.89
CA GLN A 28 15.30 4.44 -17.52
C GLN A 28 14.35 3.34 -17.02
N GLN A 29 13.73 3.50 -15.87
CA GLN A 29 12.69 2.60 -15.35
C GLN A 29 11.44 2.57 -16.25
N LEU A 30 11.23 3.58 -17.09
CA LEU A 30 10.11 3.69 -18.03
C LEU A 30 10.38 3.03 -19.39
N VAL A 31 11.53 2.40 -19.60
CA VAL A 31 11.95 1.83 -20.90
C VAL A 31 10.87 0.93 -21.53
N ASN A 32 10.20 0.12 -20.74
CA ASN A 32 9.16 -0.78 -21.25
C ASN A 32 7.92 0.00 -21.72
N GLN A 33 7.54 1.01 -20.98
CA GLN A 33 6.38 1.85 -21.26
C GLN A 33 6.64 2.74 -22.47
N ASP A 34 7.83 3.35 -22.58
CA ASP A 34 8.23 4.16 -23.72
C ASP A 34 8.21 3.36 -25.04
N ILE A 35 8.76 2.16 -25.01
CA ILE A 35 8.76 1.28 -26.19
C ILE A 35 7.32 0.85 -26.56
N LYS A 36 6.48 0.47 -25.57
CA LYS A 36 5.07 0.12 -25.82
C LYS A 36 4.29 1.30 -26.39
N GLY A 37 4.44 2.49 -25.79
CA GLY A 37 3.85 3.74 -26.27
C GLY A 37 4.27 4.06 -27.71
N SER A 38 5.55 3.89 -28.02
CA SER A 38 6.12 4.11 -29.34
C SER A 38 5.60 3.11 -30.39
N ILE A 39 5.42 1.83 -30.03
CA ILE A 39 4.82 0.81 -30.91
C ILE A 39 3.36 1.17 -31.23
N ALA A 40 2.58 1.57 -30.23
CA ALA A 40 1.19 2.01 -30.43
C ALA A 40 1.12 3.26 -31.31
N HIS A 41 1.99 4.23 -31.08
CA HIS A 41 2.05 5.46 -31.85
C HIS A 41 2.36 5.19 -33.33
N VAL A 42 3.41 4.45 -33.66
CA VAL A 42 3.75 4.15 -35.05
C VAL A 42 2.70 3.29 -35.75
N THR A 43 2.02 2.43 -35.01
CA THR A 43 0.89 1.64 -35.54
C THR A 43 -0.27 2.55 -35.95
N MET A 44 -0.56 3.55 -35.14
CA MET A 44 -1.56 4.59 -35.45
C MET A 44 -1.13 5.44 -36.63
N LEU A 45 0.14 5.89 -36.69
CA LEU A 45 0.64 6.70 -37.81
C LEU A 45 0.48 5.96 -39.16
N ALA A 46 0.73 4.65 -39.19
CA ALA A 46 0.54 3.82 -40.37
C ALA A 46 -0.94 3.68 -40.77
N LYS A 47 -1.83 3.48 -39.76
CA LYS A 47 -3.30 3.43 -39.99
C LYS A 47 -3.81 4.72 -40.61
N GLN A 48 -3.27 5.85 -40.19
CA GLN A 48 -3.66 7.18 -40.69
C GLN A 48 -2.93 7.58 -42.01
N GLY A 49 -2.03 6.72 -42.51
CA GLY A 49 -1.27 6.99 -43.73
C GLY A 49 -0.22 8.10 -43.58
N ILE A 50 0.17 8.45 -42.36
CA ILE A 50 1.21 9.45 -42.05
C ILE A 50 2.60 8.87 -42.33
N VAL A 51 2.79 7.59 -42.07
CA VAL A 51 3.96 6.80 -42.49
C VAL A 51 3.49 5.59 -43.30
N THR A 52 4.35 5.04 -44.13
CA THR A 52 3.98 3.84 -44.91
C THR A 52 3.94 2.59 -44.01
N LYS A 53 3.22 1.55 -44.44
CA LYS A 53 3.14 0.30 -43.68
C LYS A 53 4.53 -0.37 -43.55
N GLU A 54 5.35 -0.26 -44.57
CA GLU A 54 6.71 -0.80 -44.62
C GLU A 54 7.61 -0.07 -43.59
N GLU A 55 7.52 1.25 -43.54
CA GLU A 55 8.26 2.06 -42.56
C GLU A 55 7.83 1.75 -41.11
N ALA A 56 6.53 1.68 -40.88
CA ALA A 56 5.99 1.35 -39.56
C ALA A 56 6.42 -0.06 -39.11
N GLU A 57 6.39 -1.06 -40.02
CA GLU A 57 6.80 -2.41 -39.68
C GLU A 57 8.30 -2.47 -39.35
N LYS A 58 9.14 -1.75 -40.10
CA LYS A 58 10.57 -1.64 -39.79
C LYS A 58 10.84 -1.00 -38.45
N ILE A 59 10.10 0.07 -38.07
CA ILE A 59 10.20 0.74 -36.79
C ILE A 59 9.75 -0.22 -35.67
N LYS A 60 8.62 -0.91 -35.83
CA LYS A 60 8.11 -1.89 -34.85
C LYS A 60 9.11 -3.01 -34.56
N ILE A 61 9.69 -3.58 -35.60
CA ILE A 61 10.72 -4.65 -35.47
C ILE A 61 11.92 -4.09 -34.69
N GLY A 62 12.39 -2.88 -34.98
CA GLY A 62 13.45 -2.21 -34.23
C GLY A 62 13.13 -2.01 -32.76
N LEU A 63 11.91 -1.51 -32.46
CA LEU A 63 11.43 -1.32 -31.08
C LEU A 63 11.27 -2.64 -30.33
N GLN A 64 10.74 -3.68 -30.95
CA GLN A 64 10.62 -5.02 -30.36
C GLN A 64 12.00 -5.60 -30.01
N TYR A 65 12.99 -5.41 -30.89
CA TYR A 65 14.37 -5.80 -30.59
C TYR A 65 14.88 -5.06 -29.34
N LEU A 66 14.70 -3.73 -29.25
CA LEU A 66 15.13 -2.97 -28.07
C LEU A 66 14.39 -3.42 -26.80
N LEU A 67 13.12 -3.78 -26.89
CA LEU A 67 12.35 -4.31 -25.75
C LEU A 67 12.93 -5.63 -25.23
N GLU A 68 13.35 -6.54 -26.12
CA GLU A 68 13.98 -7.79 -25.70
C GLU A 68 15.37 -7.56 -25.09
N GLU A 69 16.16 -6.62 -25.63
CA GLU A 69 17.43 -6.22 -25.03
C GLU A 69 17.25 -5.57 -23.65
N ALA A 70 16.18 -4.74 -23.48
CA ALA A 70 15.84 -4.14 -22.20
C ALA A 70 15.50 -5.21 -21.13
N LYS A 71 14.69 -6.22 -21.48
CA LYS A 71 14.36 -7.35 -20.59
C LYS A 71 15.59 -8.14 -20.14
N GLN A 72 16.63 -8.16 -20.97
CA GLN A 72 17.89 -8.84 -20.69
C GLN A 72 18.93 -7.93 -20.00
N ASN A 73 18.57 -6.69 -19.66
CA ASN A 73 19.45 -5.66 -19.11
C ASN A 73 20.70 -5.39 -19.98
N LYS A 74 20.55 -5.42 -21.30
CA LYS A 74 21.64 -5.22 -22.25
C LYS A 74 21.70 -3.82 -22.85
N LEU A 75 20.68 -2.98 -22.59
CA LEU A 75 20.70 -1.59 -23.05
C LEU A 75 21.67 -0.76 -22.21
N HIS A 76 22.44 0.08 -22.87
CA HIS A 76 23.35 1.04 -22.24
C HIS A 76 22.84 2.46 -22.53
N PHE A 77 22.48 3.16 -21.48
CA PHE A 77 21.97 4.52 -21.59
C PHE A 77 23.07 5.56 -21.40
N SER A 78 22.97 6.65 -22.13
CA SER A 78 23.96 7.74 -22.16
C SER A 78 23.32 9.02 -21.58
N ILE A 79 24.09 9.73 -20.73
CA ILE A 79 23.69 11.01 -20.14
C ILE A 79 23.56 12.09 -21.23
N GLU A 80 24.39 12.04 -22.28
CA GLU A 80 24.34 12.98 -23.41
C GLU A 80 23.03 12.84 -24.22
N ALA A 81 22.28 11.77 -24.00
CA ALA A 81 20.94 11.59 -24.54
C ALA A 81 19.84 12.06 -23.58
N GLU A 82 20.17 12.72 -22.47
CA GLU A 82 19.31 13.41 -21.51
C GLU A 82 18.28 12.49 -20.82
N ASP A 83 17.38 11.84 -21.57
CA ASP A 83 16.23 11.07 -21.07
C ASP A 83 16.08 9.70 -21.78
N ILE A 84 15.19 8.87 -21.28
CA ILE A 84 14.92 7.56 -21.88
C ILE A 84 14.43 7.66 -23.33
N HIS A 85 13.64 8.68 -23.63
CA HIS A 85 13.02 8.86 -24.93
C HIS A 85 14.06 9.09 -26.02
N LEU A 86 15.03 9.99 -25.78
CA LEU A 86 16.12 10.24 -26.72
C LEU A 86 17.09 9.07 -26.81
N ASN A 87 17.33 8.36 -25.68
CA ASN A 87 18.15 7.15 -25.69
C ASN A 87 17.52 6.08 -26.60
N ILE A 88 16.23 5.79 -26.46
CA ILE A 88 15.53 4.82 -27.32
C ILE A 88 15.50 5.28 -28.77
N GLU A 89 15.22 6.55 -29.05
CA GLU A 89 15.20 7.11 -30.41
C GLU A 89 16.57 6.95 -31.11
N LYS A 90 17.67 7.30 -30.44
CA LYS A 90 19.04 7.12 -30.94
C LYS A 90 19.37 5.66 -31.25
N MET A 91 19.10 4.76 -30.29
CA MET A 91 19.33 3.33 -30.46
C MET A 91 18.50 2.76 -31.62
N LEU A 92 17.26 3.23 -31.78
CA LEU A 92 16.40 2.84 -32.90
C LEU A 92 17.00 3.28 -34.24
N ILE A 93 17.41 4.56 -34.35
CA ILE A 93 18.03 5.12 -35.58
C ILE A 93 19.33 4.36 -35.91
N GLU A 94 20.16 4.08 -34.92
CA GLU A 94 21.39 3.29 -35.11
C GLU A 94 21.07 1.88 -35.63
N LYS A 95 19.99 1.27 -35.17
CA LYS A 95 19.57 -0.08 -35.54
C LYS A 95 18.95 -0.19 -36.93
N ILE A 96 18.04 0.76 -37.28
CA ILE A 96 17.23 0.65 -38.50
C ILE A 96 17.47 1.79 -39.50
N GLY A 97 18.38 2.73 -39.21
CA GLY A 97 18.66 3.89 -40.03
C GLY A 97 17.67 5.04 -39.88
N GLU A 98 17.75 6.06 -40.74
CA GLU A 98 17.01 7.33 -40.68
C GLU A 98 15.48 7.17 -40.58
N VAL A 99 14.92 6.06 -41.03
CA VAL A 99 13.49 5.77 -40.91
C VAL A 99 13.04 5.75 -39.46
N GLY A 100 13.93 5.45 -38.51
CA GLY A 100 13.65 5.52 -37.08
C GLY A 100 13.21 6.89 -36.60
N GLY A 101 13.74 7.96 -37.18
CA GLY A 101 13.36 9.35 -36.85
C GLY A 101 11.90 9.73 -37.21
N LYS A 102 11.25 8.96 -38.12
CA LYS A 102 9.82 9.17 -38.43
C LYS A 102 8.89 8.82 -37.27
N LEU A 103 9.36 8.04 -36.28
CA LEU A 103 8.61 7.69 -35.08
C LEU A 103 8.12 8.92 -34.33
N HIS A 104 8.86 10.04 -34.33
CA HIS A 104 8.51 11.25 -33.57
C HIS A 104 7.44 12.11 -34.23
N THR A 105 6.97 11.77 -35.44
CA THR A 105 5.97 12.53 -36.18
C THR A 105 4.66 12.68 -35.40
N GLY A 106 4.18 13.92 -35.23
CA GLY A 106 2.92 14.22 -34.54
C GLY A 106 2.94 13.98 -33.01
N ARG A 107 4.14 13.81 -32.40
CA ARG A 107 4.33 13.56 -30.97
C ARG A 107 5.31 14.59 -30.38
N SER A 108 5.15 14.88 -29.10
CA SER A 108 6.11 15.63 -28.28
C SER A 108 6.66 14.73 -27.17
N ARG A 109 7.79 15.10 -26.57
CA ARG A 109 8.24 14.47 -25.32
C ARG A 109 7.26 14.67 -24.18
N ASN A 110 6.49 15.77 -24.18
CA ASN A 110 5.55 16.09 -23.12
C ASN A 110 4.41 15.07 -23.03
N ASP A 111 3.76 14.73 -24.14
CA ASP A 111 2.70 13.71 -24.16
C ASP A 111 3.28 12.29 -24.08
N GLN A 112 4.49 12.07 -24.56
CA GLN A 112 5.22 10.80 -24.47
C GLN A 112 5.51 10.44 -23.00
N VAL A 113 6.19 11.32 -22.25
CA VAL A 113 6.52 11.05 -20.85
C VAL A 113 5.28 10.92 -19.98
N ALA A 114 4.25 11.74 -20.23
CA ALA A 114 2.99 11.62 -19.51
C ALA A 114 2.34 10.24 -19.75
N THR A 115 2.34 9.75 -21.00
CA THR A 115 1.81 8.43 -21.36
C THR A 115 2.58 7.31 -20.64
N ASP A 116 3.91 7.39 -20.62
CA ASP A 116 4.74 6.38 -19.97
C ASP A 116 4.49 6.30 -18.46
N MET A 117 4.30 7.45 -17.81
CA MET A 117 3.99 7.50 -16.38
C MET A 117 2.61 6.92 -16.07
N HIS A 118 1.60 7.19 -16.90
CA HIS A 118 0.29 6.56 -16.79
C HIS A 118 0.36 5.04 -16.94
N LEU A 119 1.06 4.55 -17.96
CA LEU A 119 1.25 3.11 -18.20
C LEU A 119 1.99 2.45 -17.04
N TYR A 120 3.08 3.07 -16.58
CA TYR A 120 3.87 2.57 -15.45
C TYR A 120 3.03 2.49 -14.18
N LEU A 121 2.35 3.58 -13.84
CA LEU A 121 1.61 3.65 -12.59
C LEU A 121 0.38 2.72 -12.59
N LYS A 122 -0.29 2.57 -13.74
CA LYS A 122 -1.36 1.58 -13.92
C LYS A 122 -0.87 0.18 -13.56
N GLU A 123 0.23 -0.27 -14.19
CA GLU A 123 0.82 -1.58 -13.93
C GLU A 123 1.22 -1.74 -12.45
N LYS A 124 1.84 -0.72 -11.86
CA LYS A 124 2.30 -0.77 -10.47
C LYS A 124 1.17 -0.75 -9.45
N VAL A 125 0.11 -0.01 -9.70
CA VAL A 125 -1.09 -0.03 -8.85
C VAL A 125 -1.76 -1.40 -8.87
N GLU A 126 -1.86 -2.05 -10.04
CA GLU A 126 -2.38 -3.41 -10.16
C GLU A 126 -1.53 -4.42 -9.34
N HIS A 127 -0.20 -4.28 -9.37
CA HIS A 127 0.71 -5.10 -8.54
C HIS A 127 0.54 -4.84 -7.04
N ILE A 128 0.40 -3.59 -6.62
CA ILE A 128 0.17 -3.21 -5.22
C ILE A 128 -1.17 -3.75 -4.72
N ILE A 129 -2.23 -3.66 -5.51
CA ILE A 129 -3.53 -4.27 -5.19
C ILE A 129 -3.38 -5.77 -4.96
N LYS A 130 -2.67 -6.47 -5.84
CA LYS A 130 -2.42 -7.90 -5.71
C LYS A 130 -1.62 -8.23 -4.44
N ALA A 131 -0.58 -7.46 -4.13
CA ALA A 131 0.23 -7.64 -2.93
C ALA A 131 -0.58 -7.36 -1.64
N ALA A 132 -1.43 -6.32 -1.63
CA ALA A 132 -2.32 -6.02 -0.51
C ALA A 132 -3.36 -7.14 -0.30
N LYS A 133 -3.95 -7.67 -1.37
CA LYS A 133 -4.87 -8.82 -1.31
C LYS A 133 -4.15 -10.09 -0.82
N GLN A 134 -2.88 -10.29 -1.18
CA GLN A 134 -2.09 -11.39 -0.63
C GLN A 134 -1.88 -11.24 0.88
N LEU A 135 -1.58 -10.04 1.36
CA LEU A 135 -1.51 -9.76 2.80
C LEU A 135 -2.86 -10.01 3.50
N GLN A 136 -3.97 -9.65 2.87
CA GLN A 136 -5.32 -9.96 3.39
C GLN A 136 -5.56 -11.47 3.53
N ILE A 137 -5.08 -12.30 2.60
CA ILE A 137 -5.15 -13.77 2.70
C ILE A 137 -4.40 -14.28 3.92
N VAL A 138 -3.19 -13.75 4.17
CA VAL A 138 -2.40 -14.11 5.36
C VAL A 138 -3.14 -13.72 6.65
N LEU A 139 -3.76 -12.55 6.70
CA LEU A 139 -4.55 -12.11 7.85
C LEU A 139 -5.78 -13.01 8.10
N VAL A 140 -6.47 -13.43 7.05
CA VAL A 140 -7.58 -14.41 7.14
C VAL A 140 -7.08 -15.72 7.74
N HIS A 141 -5.96 -16.24 7.26
CA HIS A 141 -5.36 -17.48 7.75
C HIS A 141 -4.95 -17.39 9.23
N GLN A 142 -4.31 -16.30 9.62
CA GLN A 142 -3.97 -16.04 11.03
C GLN A 142 -5.23 -15.93 11.91
N ALA A 143 -6.27 -15.28 11.44
CA ALA A 143 -7.51 -15.15 12.17
C ALA A 143 -8.23 -16.50 12.32
N GLU A 144 -8.28 -17.33 11.28
CA GLU A 144 -8.88 -18.68 11.33
C GLU A 144 -8.22 -19.57 12.39
N ASN A 145 -6.88 -19.54 12.47
CA ASN A 145 -6.12 -20.35 13.42
C ASN A 145 -6.23 -19.86 14.88
N ASN A 146 -6.84 -18.69 15.09
CA ASN A 146 -6.84 -17.99 16.37
C ASN A 146 -8.20 -17.45 16.81
N ILE A 147 -9.32 -18.02 16.32
CA ILE A 147 -10.69 -17.58 16.66
C ILE A 147 -10.90 -17.56 18.18
N GLU A 148 -10.47 -18.62 18.86
CA GLU A 148 -10.64 -18.79 20.31
C GLU A 148 -9.39 -18.39 21.12
N THR A 149 -8.38 -17.80 20.49
CA THR A 149 -7.23 -17.21 21.19
C THR A 149 -7.64 -15.89 21.82
N ILE A 150 -7.73 -15.85 23.14
CA ILE A 150 -8.18 -14.68 23.89
C ILE A 150 -6.99 -13.87 24.39
N MET A 151 -7.07 -12.56 24.20
CA MET A 151 -6.06 -11.59 24.65
C MET A 151 -6.72 -10.38 25.29
N PRO A 152 -5.98 -9.55 26.06
CA PRO A 152 -6.49 -8.27 26.49
C PRO A 152 -6.69 -7.33 25.28
N GLY A 153 -7.84 -6.68 25.16
CA GLY A 153 -8.00 -5.49 24.35
C GLY A 153 -7.44 -4.29 25.11
N TYR A 154 -6.95 -3.30 24.36
CA TYR A 154 -6.31 -2.11 24.95
C TYR A 154 -7.01 -0.82 24.53
N THR A 155 -7.18 0.09 25.48
CA THR A 155 -7.44 1.51 25.26
C THR A 155 -6.46 2.32 26.10
N HIS A 156 -5.89 3.41 25.57
CA HIS A 156 -4.85 4.20 26.25
C HIS A 156 -3.62 3.38 26.71
N LEU A 157 -3.30 2.29 25.98
CA LEU A 157 -2.31 1.28 26.36
C LEU A 157 -2.56 0.63 27.74
N GLN A 158 -3.80 0.74 28.25
CA GLN A 158 -4.27 0.04 29.43
C GLN A 158 -5.13 -1.16 29.02
N ARG A 159 -5.03 -2.27 29.76
CA ARG A 159 -5.92 -3.42 29.55
C ARG A 159 -7.36 -2.99 29.77
N ALA A 160 -8.22 -3.31 28.83
CA ALA A 160 -9.62 -2.89 28.82
C ALA A 160 -10.55 -4.10 28.97
N GLN A 161 -10.89 -4.77 27.90
CA GLN A 161 -11.80 -5.92 27.89
C GLN A 161 -11.15 -7.09 27.15
N PRO A 162 -11.48 -8.36 27.48
CA PRO A 162 -11.01 -9.49 26.72
C PRO A 162 -11.55 -9.47 25.30
N ILE A 163 -10.71 -9.75 24.32
CA ILE A 163 -11.06 -9.89 22.90
C ILE A 163 -10.43 -11.15 22.32
N SER A 164 -10.94 -11.59 21.18
CA SER A 164 -10.24 -12.59 20.39
C SER A 164 -9.09 -11.96 19.59
N PHE A 165 -7.95 -12.64 19.49
CA PHE A 165 -6.85 -12.25 18.62
C PHE A 165 -7.29 -12.20 17.15
N ALA A 166 -8.15 -13.13 16.72
CA ALA A 166 -8.73 -13.09 15.38
C ALA A 166 -9.52 -11.80 15.10
N HIS A 167 -10.31 -11.34 16.09
CA HIS A 167 -11.03 -10.07 15.97
C HIS A 167 -10.07 -8.89 15.78
N HIS A 168 -8.97 -8.86 16.53
CA HIS A 168 -7.94 -7.81 16.41
C HIS A 168 -7.28 -7.83 15.02
N ILE A 169 -6.85 -8.99 14.55
CA ILE A 169 -6.20 -9.16 13.23
C ILE A 169 -7.15 -8.76 12.09
N LEU A 170 -8.42 -9.11 12.17
CA LEU A 170 -9.42 -8.74 11.16
C LEU A 170 -9.65 -7.22 11.09
N ALA A 171 -9.36 -6.44 12.14
CA ALA A 171 -9.40 -4.99 12.05
C ALA A 171 -8.43 -4.45 10.98
N TYR A 172 -7.23 -5.03 10.89
CA TYR A 172 -6.25 -4.71 9.84
C TYR A 172 -6.66 -5.20 8.45
N PHE A 173 -7.35 -6.34 8.37
CA PHE A 173 -7.97 -6.79 7.11
C PHE A 173 -8.89 -5.71 6.54
N TRP A 174 -9.78 -5.15 7.37
CA TRP A 174 -10.72 -4.11 6.92
C TRP A 174 -10.06 -2.75 6.63
N MET A 175 -8.91 -2.46 7.25
CA MET A 175 -8.11 -1.29 6.87
C MET A 175 -7.53 -1.47 5.47
N LEU A 176 -6.92 -2.63 5.19
CA LEU A 176 -6.38 -2.96 3.87
C LEU A 176 -7.47 -3.03 2.78
N GLU A 177 -8.67 -3.51 3.12
CA GLU A 177 -9.79 -3.53 2.18
C GLU A 177 -10.15 -2.12 1.72
N ARG A 178 -10.16 -1.15 2.63
CA ARG A 178 -10.35 0.26 2.26
C ARG A 178 -9.21 0.82 1.42
N ASP A 179 -7.98 0.36 1.65
CA ASP A 179 -6.83 0.78 0.85
C ASP A 179 -6.88 0.19 -0.56
N VAL A 180 -7.21 -1.10 -0.69
CA VAL A 180 -7.45 -1.77 -1.99
C VAL A 180 -8.52 -1.01 -2.79
N ASN A 181 -9.65 -0.71 -2.16
CA ASN A 181 -10.73 0.04 -2.83
C ASN A 181 -10.29 1.44 -3.31
N ARG A 182 -9.42 2.14 -2.55
CA ARG A 182 -8.83 3.43 -3.00
C ARG A 182 -7.97 3.25 -4.24
N TYR A 183 -7.11 2.25 -4.26
CA TYR A 183 -6.28 1.96 -5.42
C TYR A 183 -7.13 1.54 -6.65
N GLU A 184 -8.11 0.67 -6.46
CA GLU A 184 -9.04 0.26 -7.53
C GLU A 184 -9.82 1.46 -8.09
N ASP A 185 -10.25 2.39 -7.24
CA ASP A 185 -10.92 3.61 -7.68
C ASP A 185 -9.97 4.55 -8.42
N SER A 186 -8.72 4.69 -7.99
CA SER A 186 -7.71 5.54 -8.66
C SER A 186 -7.36 5.04 -10.07
N LEU A 187 -7.47 3.75 -10.35
CA LEU A 187 -7.25 3.20 -11.69
C LEU A 187 -8.15 3.84 -12.75
N LYS A 188 -9.33 4.32 -12.40
CA LYS A 188 -10.24 5.00 -13.34
C LYS A 188 -9.63 6.30 -13.90
N ARG A 189 -8.85 7.02 -13.07
CA ARG A 189 -8.18 8.29 -13.42
C ARG A 189 -6.80 8.07 -14.01
N ILE A 190 -6.09 7.04 -13.57
CA ILE A 190 -4.82 6.62 -14.16
C ILE A 190 -5.02 6.11 -15.59
N ASN A 191 -6.15 5.44 -15.89
CA ASN A 191 -6.37 4.72 -17.13
C ASN A 191 -6.96 5.62 -18.25
N ILE A 192 -6.41 6.82 -18.41
CA ILE A 192 -6.76 7.81 -19.45
C ILE A 192 -5.49 8.20 -20.20
N SER A 193 -5.54 8.18 -21.55
CA SER A 193 -4.37 8.41 -22.40
C SER A 193 -4.11 9.89 -22.66
N PRO A 194 -2.91 10.41 -22.36
CA PRO A 194 -2.48 11.75 -22.80
C PRO A 194 -1.88 11.75 -24.23
N LEU A 195 -1.57 10.59 -24.81
CA LEU A 195 -0.87 10.49 -26.10
C LEU A 195 -1.64 11.19 -27.22
N GLY A 196 -0.92 11.95 -28.04
CA GLY A 196 -1.47 12.77 -29.10
C GLY A 196 -1.85 14.20 -28.69
N ALA A 197 -1.63 14.56 -27.40
CA ALA A 197 -1.75 15.94 -26.94
C ALA A 197 -0.64 16.86 -27.50
N GLY A 198 0.43 16.26 -28.04
CA GLY A 198 1.62 16.99 -28.48
C GLY A 198 2.32 17.72 -27.34
N ALA A 199 2.89 18.89 -27.61
CA ALA A 199 3.54 19.67 -26.56
C ALA A 199 2.52 20.28 -25.57
N LEU A 200 1.35 20.72 -26.05
CA LEU A 200 0.26 21.32 -25.28
C LEU A 200 -1.01 21.63 -26.13
N ALA A 201 -0.90 21.75 -27.44
CA ALA A 201 -1.94 22.27 -28.31
C ALA A 201 -2.49 21.23 -29.33
N GLY A 202 -2.15 19.97 -29.14
CA GLY A 202 -2.42 18.93 -30.13
C GLY A 202 -1.44 18.99 -31.30
N THR A 203 -1.85 18.48 -32.46
CA THR A 203 -1.01 18.41 -33.67
C THR A 203 -1.87 18.71 -34.92
N THR A 204 -1.22 19.16 -36.00
CA THR A 204 -1.84 19.35 -37.32
C THR A 204 -1.95 18.07 -38.12
N PHE A 205 -1.32 16.98 -37.68
CA PHE A 205 -1.44 15.67 -38.31
C PHE A 205 -2.80 15.03 -37.97
N PRO A 206 -3.42 14.29 -38.90
CA PRO A 206 -4.72 13.62 -38.67
C PRO A 206 -4.52 12.32 -37.83
N ILE A 207 -4.00 12.46 -36.63
CA ILE A 207 -3.79 11.32 -35.70
C ILE A 207 -5.12 10.81 -35.14
N ASP A 208 -5.14 9.53 -34.77
CA ASP A 208 -6.27 8.86 -34.13
C ASP A 208 -5.90 8.53 -32.67
N ARG A 209 -6.22 9.46 -31.75
CA ARG A 209 -5.88 9.33 -30.33
C ARG A 209 -6.61 8.19 -29.65
N GLU A 210 -7.88 7.94 -30.03
CA GLU A 210 -8.70 6.87 -29.47
C GLU A 210 -8.12 5.50 -29.84
N TYR A 211 -7.69 5.34 -31.08
CA TYR A 211 -7.03 4.11 -31.52
C TYR A 211 -5.69 3.86 -30.79
N SER A 212 -4.90 4.91 -30.57
CA SER A 212 -3.67 4.78 -29.76
C SER A 212 -3.97 4.37 -28.32
N ALA A 213 -5.03 4.96 -27.73
CA ALA A 213 -5.48 4.61 -26.38
C ALA A 213 -5.95 3.15 -26.31
N GLU A 214 -6.72 2.68 -27.29
CA GLU A 214 -7.16 1.27 -27.40
C GLU A 214 -5.96 0.30 -27.46
N LEU A 215 -4.98 0.60 -28.31
CA LEU A 215 -3.76 -0.22 -28.43
C LEU A 215 -2.96 -0.33 -27.12
N LEU A 216 -3.03 0.69 -26.26
CA LEU A 216 -2.36 0.74 -24.96
C LEU A 216 -3.25 0.26 -23.81
N GLY A 217 -4.51 -0.09 -24.10
CA GLY A 217 -5.47 -0.56 -23.10
C GLY A 217 -5.92 0.53 -22.13
N PHE A 218 -5.95 1.79 -22.57
CA PHE A 218 -6.58 2.88 -21.85
C PHE A 218 -8.10 2.89 -22.08
N ASN A 219 -8.86 3.39 -21.11
CA ASN A 219 -10.32 3.49 -21.19
C ASN A 219 -10.81 4.72 -21.96
N GLY A 220 -9.95 5.66 -22.29
CA GLY A 220 -10.27 6.89 -22.97
C GLY A 220 -9.05 7.79 -23.15
N ILE A 221 -9.32 9.02 -23.59
CA ILE A 221 -8.29 10.05 -23.81
C ILE A 221 -8.59 11.27 -22.94
N TYR A 222 -7.56 12.10 -22.67
CA TYR A 222 -7.77 13.42 -22.05
C TYR A 222 -8.56 14.33 -22.99
N GLU A 223 -9.55 15.03 -22.45
CA GLU A 223 -10.42 15.96 -23.18
C GLU A 223 -9.70 17.25 -23.65
N ASN A 224 -8.66 17.65 -22.92
CA ASN A 224 -7.90 18.86 -23.19
C ASN A 224 -6.40 18.55 -23.28
N SER A 225 -5.76 18.93 -24.39
CA SER A 225 -4.36 18.64 -24.66
C SER A 225 -3.38 19.38 -23.72
N LEU A 226 -3.78 20.56 -23.23
CA LEU A 226 -2.98 21.34 -22.30
C LEU A 226 -2.98 20.70 -20.91
N ASP A 227 -4.14 20.20 -20.47
CA ASP A 227 -4.32 19.45 -19.25
C ASP A 227 -3.56 18.11 -19.30
N ALA A 228 -3.67 17.38 -20.41
CA ALA A 228 -3.05 16.07 -20.62
C ALA A 228 -1.53 16.03 -20.36
N VAL A 229 -0.82 17.11 -20.65
CA VAL A 229 0.65 17.20 -20.45
C VAL A 229 1.03 17.87 -19.13
N SER A 230 0.08 18.50 -18.44
CA SER A 230 0.25 19.22 -17.19
C SER A 230 -0.16 18.38 -15.96
N ASP A 231 -1.14 17.51 -16.11
CA ASP A 231 -1.73 16.75 -15.02
C ASP A 231 -0.72 15.83 -14.33
N ARG A 232 -0.73 15.87 -13.01
CA ARG A 232 -0.05 14.95 -12.10
C ARG A 232 -0.93 14.50 -10.94
N ASP A 233 -2.25 14.76 -11.04
CA ASP A 233 -3.22 14.38 -10.00
C ASP A 233 -3.21 12.86 -9.78
N PHE A 234 -3.06 12.08 -10.86
CA PHE A 234 -2.97 10.62 -10.77
C PHE A 234 -1.76 10.13 -9.95
N ILE A 235 -0.63 10.86 -9.96
CA ILE A 235 0.55 10.55 -9.12
C ILE A 235 0.29 11.01 -7.68
N LEU A 236 -0.26 12.20 -7.48
CA LEU A 236 -0.62 12.72 -6.15
C LEU A 236 -1.63 11.81 -5.45
N GLU A 237 -2.63 11.31 -6.20
CA GLU A 237 -3.60 10.35 -5.68
C GLU A 237 -2.94 9.02 -5.30
N PHE A 238 -2.04 8.50 -6.13
CA PHE A 238 -1.24 7.32 -5.81
C PHE A 238 -0.41 7.52 -4.54
N LEU A 239 0.31 8.63 -4.42
CA LEU A 239 1.13 8.95 -3.25
C LEU A 239 0.28 9.13 -1.99
N SER A 240 -0.93 9.70 -2.12
CA SER A 240 -1.90 9.84 -1.03
C SER A 240 -2.41 8.48 -0.56
N ASN A 241 -2.84 7.62 -1.48
CA ASN A 241 -3.29 6.26 -1.19
C ASN A 241 -2.18 5.43 -0.52
N SER A 242 -0.95 5.55 -1.03
CA SER A 242 0.24 4.92 -0.48
C SER A 242 0.55 5.42 0.93
N SER A 243 0.37 6.70 1.20
CA SER A 243 0.56 7.30 2.52
C SER A 243 -0.44 6.73 3.55
N MET A 244 -1.71 6.54 3.17
CA MET A 244 -2.72 5.91 4.03
C MET A 244 -2.42 4.45 4.28
N LEU A 245 -2.05 3.68 3.26
CA LEU A 245 -1.64 2.28 3.39
C LEU A 245 -0.45 2.16 4.35
N MET A 246 0.60 2.95 4.15
CA MET A 246 1.79 2.93 5.01
C MET A 246 1.48 3.33 6.45
N MET A 247 0.53 4.24 6.69
CA MET A 247 0.05 4.57 8.04
C MET A 247 -0.62 3.36 8.70
N HIS A 248 -1.45 2.59 7.97
CA HIS A 248 -2.05 1.38 8.50
C HIS A 248 -0.99 0.31 8.82
N LEU A 249 -0.02 0.10 7.92
CA LEU A 249 1.09 -0.83 8.16
C LEU A 249 1.95 -0.39 9.36
N SER A 250 2.21 0.92 9.50
CA SER A 250 2.97 1.48 10.63
C SER A 250 2.29 1.23 11.98
N ARG A 251 0.98 1.41 12.05
CA ARG A 251 0.19 1.09 13.26
C ARG A 251 0.26 -0.39 13.60
N PHE A 252 0.16 -1.25 12.59
CA PHE A 252 0.27 -2.68 12.81
C PHE A 252 1.68 -3.07 13.29
N CYS A 253 2.71 -2.50 12.67
CA CYS A 253 4.09 -2.71 13.11
C CYS A 253 4.32 -2.28 14.56
N GLU A 254 3.73 -1.17 15.01
CA GLU A 254 3.78 -0.72 16.41
C GLU A 254 3.27 -1.82 17.35
N GLU A 255 2.10 -2.41 17.05
CA GLU A 255 1.54 -3.48 17.86
C GLU A 255 2.39 -4.76 17.81
N LEU A 256 2.91 -5.14 16.65
CA LEU A 256 3.82 -6.29 16.52
C LEU A 256 5.09 -6.10 17.33
N ILE A 257 5.67 -4.90 17.36
CA ILE A 257 6.84 -4.55 18.18
C ILE A 257 6.50 -4.68 19.67
N LEU A 258 5.38 -4.10 20.11
CA LEU A 258 4.91 -4.23 21.50
C LEU A 258 4.68 -5.69 21.86
N TRP A 259 3.95 -6.44 21.05
CA TRP A 259 3.61 -7.84 21.34
C TRP A 259 4.82 -8.78 21.33
N SER A 260 5.87 -8.47 20.59
CA SER A 260 7.13 -9.25 20.59
C SER A 260 8.09 -8.86 21.69
N SER A 261 7.82 -7.79 22.44
CA SER A 261 8.67 -7.35 23.56
C SER A 261 8.67 -8.34 24.73
N GLN A 262 9.72 -8.26 25.56
CA GLN A 262 9.83 -9.09 26.77
C GLN A 262 8.68 -8.87 27.77
N GLU A 263 8.09 -7.69 27.77
CA GLU A 263 6.98 -7.29 28.65
C GLU A 263 5.66 -7.95 28.22
N PHE A 264 5.40 -8.08 26.91
CA PHE A 264 4.18 -8.67 26.38
C PHE A 264 4.33 -10.17 26.08
N GLN A 265 5.30 -10.55 25.28
CA GLN A 265 5.53 -11.93 24.84
C GLN A 265 4.29 -12.60 24.20
N PHE A 266 3.43 -11.80 23.54
CA PHE A 266 2.21 -12.31 22.90
C PHE A 266 2.49 -13.00 21.57
N ILE A 267 3.56 -12.57 20.89
CA ILE A 267 4.04 -13.17 19.65
C ILE A 267 5.56 -13.34 19.68
N GLU A 268 6.05 -14.22 18.81
CA GLU A 268 7.46 -14.33 18.48
C GLU A 268 7.65 -14.21 16.98
N MET A 269 8.53 -13.32 16.54
CA MET A 269 8.91 -13.20 15.13
C MET A 269 9.78 -14.38 14.71
N SER A 270 9.59 -14.89 13.50
CA SER A 270 10.50 -15.88 12.92
C SER A 270 11.92 -15.31 12.79
N ASP A 271 12.92 -16.17 12.91
CA ASP A 271 14.34 -15.81 12.70
C ASP A 271 14.61 -15.24 11.32
N GLN A 272 13.77 -15.55 10.33
CA GLN A 272 13.86 -15.01 8.97
C GLN A 272 13.53 -13.51 8.90
N TYR A 273 12.79 -12.97 9.87
CA TYR A 273 12.31 -11.58 9.91
C TYR A 273 12.75 -10.82 11.17
N ALA A 274 13.74 -11.35 11.88
CA ALA A 274 14.31 -10.77 13.08
C ALA A 274 15.83 -10.74 12.98
N THR A 275 16.50 -9.91 13.78
CA THR A 275 17.96 -9.91 13.89
C THR A 275 18.39 -10.10 15.33
N GLY A 276 19.61 -10.61 15.50
CA GLY A 276 20.26 -10.73 16.81
C GLY A 276 21.09 -9.50 17.16
N SER A 277 21.80 -9.60 18.28
CA SER A 277 22.81 -8.63 18.71
C SER A 277 24.18 -9.26 18.71
N SER A 278 25.19 -8.53 18.25
CA SER A 278 26.59 -8.98 18.29
C SER A 278 27.18 -9.05 19.71
N ILE A 279 26.53 -8.39 20.68
CA ILE A 279 26.99 -8.31 22.07
C ILE A 279 26.06 -9.10 23.01
N MET A 280 24.77 -9.13 22.73
CA MET A 280 23.74 -9.73 23.60
C MET A 280 23.15 -10.97 22.93
N PRO A 281 23.65 -12.20 23.26
CA PRO A 281 23.23 -13.42 22.55
C PRO A 281 21.74 -13.77 22.67
N GLN A 282 21.07 -13.27 23.72
CA GLN A 282 19.66 -13.54 24.01
C GLN A 282 18.72 -12.58 23.26
N LYS A 283 19.26 -11.53 22.62
CA LYS A 283 18.44 -10.45 22.01
C LYS A 283 17.97 -10.82 20.62
N LYS A 284 16.67 -10.66 20.38
CA LYS A 284 16.00 -10.82 19.08
C LYS A 284 15.18 -9.58 18.80
N ASN A 285 15.51 -8.88 17.72
CA ASN A 285 14.95 -7.57 17.38
C ASN A 285 13.90 -7.71 16.30
N PRO A 286 12.76 -6.97 16.38
CA PRO A 286 11.73 -6.94 15.34
C PRO A 286 12.07 -5.91 14.23
N ASP A 287 13.30 -5.94 13.69
CA ASP A 287 13.84 -4.90 12.80
C ASP A 287 12.96 -4.65 11.56
N MET A 288 12.33 -5.68 11.01
CA MET A 288 11.51 -5.51 9.82
C MET A 288 10.26 -4.67 10.11
N ALA A 289 9.63 -4.90 11.27
CA ALA A 289 8.52 -4.06 11.72
C ALA A 289 8.96 -2.61 11.98
N GLU A 290 10.13 -2.41 12.61
CA GLU A 290 10.70 -1.08 12.85
C GLU A 290 10.99 -0.35 11.53
N LEU A 291 11.57 -1.04 10.54
CA LEU A 291 11.85 -0.47 9.23
C LEU A 291 10.58 -0.07 8.48
N ILE A 292 9.54 -0.89 8.47
CA ILE A 292 8.25 -0.55 7.83
C ILE A 292 7.67 0.70 8.50
N ARG A 293 7.65 0.74 9.84
CA ARG A 293 7.23 1.92 10.61
C ARG A 293 8.01 3.16 10.22
N GLY A 294 9.35 3.07 10.12
CA GLY A 294 10.23 4.18 9.73
C GLY A 294 10.03 4.65 8.29
N LYS A 295 9.84 3.71 7.34
CA LYS A 295 9.64 4.02 5.91
C LYS A 295 8.36 4.80 5.61
N THR A 296 7.39 4.81 6.51
CA THR A 296 6.17 5.60 6.39
C THR A 296 6.45 7.08 6.21
N GLY A 297 7.40 7.64 6.98
CA GLY A 297 7.80 9.04 6.86
C GLY A 297 8.40 9.38 5.49
N ARG A 298 9.10 8.43 4.86
CA ARG A 298 9.65 8.60 3.52
C ARG A 298 8.54 8.75 2.46
N VAL A 299 7.51 7.92 2.52
CA VAL A 299 6.35 8.00 1.60
C VAL A 299 5.57 9.31 1.80
N TYR A 300 5.41 9.76 3.05
CA TYR A 300 4.81 11.08 3.33
C TYR A 300 5.65 12.22 2.73
N GLY A 301 6.98 12.13 2.83
CA GLY A 301 7.89 13.10 2.23
C GLY A 301 7.72 13.20 0.71
N ASN A 302 7.57 12.09 0.01
CA ASN A 302 7.37 12.04 -1.43
C ASN A 302 6.03 12.71 -1.85
N LEU A 303 4.94 12.46 -1.11
CA LEU A 303 3.65 13.14 -1.33
C LEU A 303 3.78 14.66 -1.11
N PHE A 304 4.39 15.07 0.00
CA PHE A 304 4.55 16.48 0.33
C PHE A 304 5.45 17.21 -0.66
N SER A 305 6.50 16.55 -1.16
CA SER A 305 7.38 17.08 -2.19
C SER A 305 6.62 17.40 -3.47
N LEU A 306 5.87 16.43 -4.01
CA LEU A 306 5.14 16.64 -5.26
C LEU A 306 4.00 17.68 -5.12
N LEU A 307 3.27 17.69 -4.00
CA LEU A 307 2.30 18.75 -3.69
C LEU A 307 2.96 20.14 -3.72
N THR A 308 4.18 20.23 -3.20
CA THR A 308 4.95 21.49 -3.16
C THR A 308 5.41 21.91 -4.54
N VAL A 309 5.85 20.99 -5.39
CA VAL A 309 6.19 21.27 -6.79
C VAL A 309 4.97 21.76 -7.54
N MET A 310 3.85 21.05 -7.47
CA MET A 310 2.65 21.35 -8.27
C MET A 310 1.94 22.66 -7.91
N LYS A 311 1.96 23.08 -6.64
CA LYS A 311 1.16 24.23 -6.13
C LYS A 311 1.35 25.56 -6.83
N GLY A 312 2.45 25.76 -7.54
CA GLY A 312 2.79 27.06 -8.13
C GLY A 312 3.15 26.99 -9.62
N LEU A 313 3.03 25.80 -10.25
CA LEU A 313 3.39 25.66 -11.66
C LEU A 313 2.28 26.20 -12.58
N PRO A 314 2.63 26.95 -13.65
CA PRO A 314 1.72 27.23 -14.74
C PRO A 314 1.40 25.94 -15.52
N LEU A 315 0.34 25.99 -16.33
CA LEU A 315 -0.06 24.86 -17.17
C LEU A 315 1.01 24.47 -18.20
N ALA A 316 0.79 23.37 -18.87
CA ALA A 316 1.71 22.65 -19.74
C ALA A 316 2.90 22.06 -18.98
N TYR A 317 4.05 21.93 -19.64
CA TYR A 317 5.24 21.32 -19.06
C TYR A 317 6.26 22.38 -18.66
N ASN A 318 6.75 22.28 -17.43
CA ASN A 318 7.91 22.97 -16.92
C ASN A 318 8.92 21.94 -16.43
N LYS A 319 10.22 22.25 -16.47
CA LYS A 319 11.28 21.30 -16.09
C LYS A 319 11.14 20.81 -14.65
N ASP A 320 10.49 21.58 -13.77
CA ASP A 320 10.08 21.18 -12.40
C ASP A 320 9.32 19.84 -12.36
N LEU A 321 8.54 19.54 -13.39
CA LEU A 321 7.81 18.26 -13.50
C LEU A 321 8.75 17.04 -13.66
N GLN A 322 10.05 17.22 -13.82
CA GLN A 322 11.02 16.13 -13.76
C GLN A 322 11.08 15.51 -12.35
N GLU A 323 10.79 16.33 -11.31
CA GLU A 323 10.76 15.90 -9.90
C GLU A 323 9.55 15.01 -9.54
N ASP A 324 8.63 14.78 -10.46
CA ASP A 324 7.46 13.92 -10.26
C ASP A 324 7.80 12.41 -10.19
N LYS A 325 8.97 12.00 -10.74
CA LYS A 325 9.31 10.60 -10.99
C LYS A 325 10.00 9.91 -9.82
N GLU A 326 11.07 10.51 -9.27
CA GLU A 326 11.90 9.84 -8.26
C GLU A 326 11.10 9.47 -7.02
N GLY A 327 10.26 10.43 -6.50
CA GLY A 327 9.40 10.17 -5.36
C GLY A 327 8.32 9.11 -5.64
N MET A 328 7.78 9.07 -6.87
CA MET A 328 6.83 8.04 -7.32
C MET A 328 7.49 6.66 -7.37
N PHE A 329 8.64 6.54 -8.04
CA PHE A 329 9.38 5.27 -8.15
C PHE A 329 9.80 4.73 -6.78
N ASP A 330 10.30 5.62 -5.93
CA ASP A 330 10.69 5.28 -4.57
C ASP A 330 9.51 4.80 -3.72
N THR A 331 8.36 5.44 -3.86
CA THR A 331 7.14 5.05 -3.16
C THR A 331 6.64 3.68 -3.64
N VAL A 332 6.61 3.42 -4.96
CA VAL A 332 6.26 2.11 -5.51
C VAL A 332 7.13 1.02 -4.90
N LYS A 333 8.46 1.17 -4.98
CA LYS A 333 9.42 0.20 -4.43
C LYS A 333 9.25 0.00 -2.93
N THR A 334 8.99 1.07 -2.20
CA THR A 334 8.83 1.05 -0.74
C THR A 334 7.55 0.30 -0.35
N VAL A 335 6.43 0.61 -1.00
CA VAL A 335 5.12 -0.02 -0.71
C VAL A 335 5.12 -1.50 -1.07
N GLU A 336 5.59 -1.86 -2.28
CA GLU A 336 5.70 -3.27 -2.70
C GLU A 336 6.56 -4.08 -1.70
N GLY A 337 7.72 -3.53 -1.32
CA GLY A 337 8.62 -4.18 -0.35
C GLY A 337 8.00 -4.31 1.04
N CYS A 338 7.32 -3.28 1.54
CA CYS A 338 6.67 -3.31 2.86
C CYS A 338 5.52 -4.32 2.92
N LEU A 339 4.68 -4.40 1.88
CA LEU A 339 3.60 -5.39 1.80
C LEU A 339 4.14 -6.82 1.79
N HIS A 340 5.19 -7.07 1.00
CA HIS A 340 5.82 -8.39 0.93
C HIS A 340 6.43 -8.82 2.28
N ILE A 341 7.20 -7.94 2.91
CA ILE A 341 7.81 -8.22 4.22
C ILE A 341 6.75 -8.41 5.30
N MET A 342 5.70 -7.57 5.32
CA MET A 342 4.60 -7.70 6.28
C MET A 342 3.88 -9.05 6.14
N ALA A 343 3.59 -9.48 4.91
CA ALA A 343 2.96 -10.78 4.67
C ALA A 343 3.83 -11.92 5.21
N GLY A 344 5.13 -11.92 4.92
CA GLY A 344 6.05 -12.96 5.40
C GLY A 344 6.24 -12.96 6.93
N MET A 345 6.31 -11.78 7.57
CA MET A 345 6.34 -11.68 9.03
C MET A 345 5.12 -12.32 9.67
N LEU A 346 3.92 -11.97 9.18
CA LEU A 346 2.66 -12.47 9.74
C LEU A 346 2.43 -13.95 9.45
N GLU A 347 2.84 -14.44 8.29
CA GLU A 347 2.72 -15.86 7.93
C GLU A 347 3.57 -16.76 8.82
N THR A 348 4.75 -16.26 9.23
CA THR A 348 5.76 -17.06 9.95
C THR A 348 5.84 -16.79 11.45
N MET A 349 5.15 -15.77 11.96
CA MET A 349 5.16 -15.47 13.39
C MET A 349 4.46 -16.57 14.22
N THR A 350 4.94 -16.78 15.42
CA THR A 350 4.32 -17.65 16.40
C THR A 350 3.43 -16.85 17.35
N VAL A 351 2.18 -17.28 17.54
CA VAL A 351 1.23 -16.68 18.49
C VAL A 351 1.31 -17.42 19.82
N ASN A 352 1.67 -16.72 20.89
CA ASN A 352 1.78 -17.27 22.24
C ASN A 352 0.42 -17.22 22.96
N LYS A 353 -0.42 -18.21 22.68
CA LYS A 353 -1.78 -18.32 23.23
C LYS A 353 -1.81 -18.39 24.75
N GLU A 354 -0.80 -19.02 25.34
CA GLU A 354 -0.70 -19.17 26.80
C GLU A 354 -0.47 -17.81 27.47
N LYS A 355 0.50 -17.02 26.98
CA LYS A 355 0.78 -15.67 27.52
C LYS A 355 -0.40 -14.71 27.35
N MET A 356 -1.07 -14.76 26.22
CA MET A 356 -2.28 -13.99 25.99
C MET A 356 -3.38 -14.38 26.98
N GLY A 357 -3.62 -15.69 27.19
CA GLY A 357 -4.59 -16.20 28.14
C GLY A 357 -4.26 -15.84 29.59
N GLN A 358 -3.00 -15.95 30.01
CA GLN A 358 -2.54 -15.52 31.35
C GLN A 358 -2.81 -14.02 31.59
N ALA A 359 -2.58 -13.18 30.56
CA ALA A 359 -2.75 -11.75 30.67
C ALA A 359 -4.21 -11.31 30.95
N VAL A 360 -5.21 -12.08 30.51
CA VAL A 360 -6.66 -11.79 30.76
C VAL A 360 -7.20 -12.42 32.06
N THR A 361 -6.45 -13.35 32.67
CA THR A 361 -6.84 -13.96 33.94
C THR A 361 -6.23 -13.26 35.15
N GLN A 362 -5.13 -12.53 34.93
CA GLN A 362 -4.37 -11.82 35.97
C GLN A 362 -4.57 -10.31 35.84
N ASP A 363 -5.84 -9.88 35.73
CA ASP A 363 -6.23 -8.48 35.68
C ASP A 363 -7.72 -8.30 36.05
N PHE A 364 -8.25 -7.10 35.83
CA PHE A 364 -9.65 -6.76 36.06
C PHE A 364 -10.42 -6.49 34.75
N SER A 365 -9.96 -7.01 33.62
CA SER A 365 -10.59 -6.79 32.31
C SER A 365 -12.01 -7.38 32.21
N ASN A 366 -12.36 -8.29 33.11
CA ASN A 366 -13.68 -8.90 33.25
C ASN A 366 -14.60 -8.14 34.24
N ALA A 367 -14.19 -7.00 34.81
CA ALA A 367 -15.00 -6.23 35.74
C ALA A 367 -16.33 -5.74 35.13
N THR A 368 -16.34 -5.41 33.85
CA THR A 368 -17.56 -5.02 33.14
C THR A 368 -18.61 -6.14 33.13
N GLU A 369 -18.18 -7.41 33.11
CA GLU A 369 -19.08 -8.56 33.12
C GLU A 369 -19.94 -8.60 34.39
N ILE A 370 -19.37 -8.16 35.55
CA ILE A 370 -20.10 -8.09 36.82
C ILE A 370 -21.14 -6.95 36.75
N ALA A 371 -20.78 -5.81 36.18
CA ALA A 371 -21.71 -4.69 36.07
C ALA A 371 -22.92 -5.07 35.17
N ASP A 372 -22.63 -5.74 34.03
CA ASP A 372 -23.65 -6.24 33.11
C ASP A 372 -24.52 -7.33 33.78
N TYR A 373 -23.90 -8.24 34.54
CA TYR A 373 -24.58 -9.27 35.28
C TYR A 373 -25.63 -8.68 36.29
N LEU A 374 -25.20 -7.71 37.09
CA LEU A 374 -26.09 -7.02 38.01
C LEU A 374 -27.20 -6.20 37.31
N ALA A 375 -26.85 -5.57 36.20
CA ALA A 375 -27.81 -4.83 35.38
C ALA A 375 -28.87 -5.76 34.78
N ASN A 376 -28.50 -6.94 34.31
CA ASN A 376 -29.42 -7.95 33.81
C ASN A 376 -30.35 -8.52 34.91
N LYS A 377 -29.92 -8.49 36.18
CA LYS A 377 -30.76 -8.82 37.36
C LYS A 377 -31.58 -7.65 37.86
N GLY A 378 -31.61 -6.52 37.11
CA GLY A 378 -32.52 -5.39 37.37
C GLY A 378 -31.87 -4.22 38.14
N LEU A 379 -30.59 -4.30 38.47
CA LEU A 379 -29.92 -3.18 39.16
C LEU A 379 -29.58 -2.06 38.15
N PRO A 380 -29.87 -0.76 38.46
CA PRO A 380 -29.43 0.33 37.58
C PRO A 380 -27.92 0.27 37.31
N PHE A 381 -27.50 0.42 36.07
CA PHE A 381 -26.08 0.26 35.67
C PHE A 381 -25.11 1.12 36.49
N ARG A 382 -25.49 2.36 36.85
CA ARG A 382 -24.63 3.23 37.67
C ARG A 382 -24.39 2.65 39.06
N GLN A 383 -25.39 2.01 39.67
CA GLN A 383 -25.25 1.34 40.97
C GLN A 383 -24.41 0.06 40.81
N ALA A 384 -24.62 -0.71 39.76
CA ALA A 384 -23.82 -1.87 39.45
C ALA A 384 -22.35 -1.48 39.31
N HIS A 385 -22.06 -0.42 38.58
CA HIS A 385 -20.68 0.09 38.38
C HIS A 385 -20.01 0.50 39.70
N GLU A 386 -20.77 1.15 40.65
CA GLU A 386 -20.25 1.51 41.98
C GLU A 386 -19.87 0.25 42.78
N ILE A 387 -20.72 -0.78 42.78
CA ILE A 387 -20.46 -2.05 43.46
C ILE A 387 -19.18 -2.70 42.88
N VAL A 388 -19.07 -2.75 41.56
CA VAL A 388 -17.89 -3.31 40.89
C VAL A 388 -16.62 -2.54 41.23
N GLY A 389 -16.69 -1.20 41.30
CA GLY A 389 -15.55 -0.38 41.73
C GLY A 389 -15.09 -0.71 43.16
N LYS A 390 -16.00 -0.97 44.10
CA LYS A 390 -15.67 -1.42 45.45
C LYS A 390 -15.04 -2.83 45.45
N LEU A 391 -15.57 -3.74 44.62
CA LEU A 391 -15.02 -5.07 44.48
C LEU A 391 -13.57 -5.06 43.93
N VAL A 392 -13.32 -4.27 42.87
CA VAL A 392 -11.98 -4.11 42.29
C VAL A 392 -11.02 -3.52 43.33
N LEU A 393 -11.43 -2.52 44.11
CA LEU A 393 -10.62 -1.96 45.19
C LEU A 393 -10.29 -3.01 46.26
N HIS A 394 -11.30 -3.79 46.67
CA HIS A 394 -11.12 -4.89 47.63
C HIS A 394 -10.08 -5.92 47.13
N CYS A 395 -10.23 -6.33 45.87
CA CYS A 395 -9.29 -7.30 45.22
C CYS A 395 -7.88 -6.70 45.17
N THR A 396 -7.73 -5.45 44.76
CA THR A 396 -6.44 -4.76 44.70
C THR A 396 -5.75 -4.70 46.05
N GLN A 397 -6.49 -4.39 47.11
CA GLN A 397 -5.96 -4.33 48.48
C GLN A 397 -5.51 -5.70 49.02
N LYS A 398 -6.16 -6.78 48.58
CA LYS A 398 -5.85 -8.15 48.99
C LYS A 398 -4.87 -8.85 48.05
N GLY A 399 -4.52 -8.29 46.91
CA GLY A 399 -3.65 -8.91 45.92
C GLY A 399 -4.28 -10.14 45.24
N ILE A 400 -5.61 -10.17 45.05
CA ILE A 400 -6.39 -11.25 44.43
C ILE A 400 -7.14 -10.70 43.21
N TYR A 401 -7.68 -11.57 42.38
CA TYR A 401 -8.48 -11.20 41.20
C TYR A 401 -9.96 -11.55 41.40
N LEU A 402 -10.83 -11.04 40.52
CA LEU A 402 -12.29 -11.21 40.66
C LEU A 402 -12.72 -12.70 40.67
N LEU A 403 -12.01 -13.57 39.97
CA LEU A 403 -12.29 -15.01 39.97
C LEU A 403 -11.93 -15.71 41.30
N ASP A 404 -11.09 -15.10 42.12
CA ASP A 404 -10.63 -15.65 43.38
C ASP A 404 -11.52 -15.25 44.58
N VAL A 405 -12.46 -14.33 44.35
CA VAL A 405 -13.34 -13.79 45.40
C VAL A 405 -14.43 -14.81 45.74
N PRO A 406 -14.60 -15.25 47.00
CA PRO A 406 -15.70 -16.13 47.42
C PRO A 406 -17.06 -15.51 47.19
N LEU A 407 -18.09 -16.36 46.95
CA LEU A 407 -19.47 -15.90 46.70
C LEU A 407 -20.03 -15.11 47.86
N GLU A 408 -19.73 -15.49 49.09
CA GLU A 408 -20.17 -14.76 50.30
C GLU A 408 -19.71 -13.32 50.28
N THR A 409 -18.46 -13.06 49.82
CA THR A 409 -17.94 -11.67 49.72
C THR A 409 -18.67 -10.88 48.62
N TYR A 410 -19.03 -11.51 47.51
CA TYR A 410 -19.88 -10.89 46.51
C TYR A 410 -21.26 -10.57 47.08
N GLN A 411 -21.87 -11.50 47.82
CA GLN A 411 -23.18 -11.35 48.43
C GLN A 411 -23.24 -10.28 49.53
N GLU A 412 -22.12 -10.02 50.21
CA GLU A 412 -21.98 -8.87 51.12
C GLU A 412 -22.16 -7.53 50.39
N MET A 413 -21.77 -7.44 49.12
CA MET A 413 -21.90 -6.21 48.32
C MET A 413 -23.29 -6.10 47.64
N SER A 414 -23.89 -7.24 47.27
CA SER A 414 -25.25 -7.29 46.73
C SER A 414 -25.82 -8.70 46.82
N SER A 415 -27.03 -8.84 47.34
CA SER A 415 -27.76 -10.11 47.40
C SER A 415 -28.15 -10.68 46.05
N LEU A 416 -27.93 -9.94 44.96
CA LEU A 416 -28.21 -10.37 43.59
C LEU A 416 -27.13 -11.33 43.02
N PHE A 417 -26.01 -11.46 43.71
CA PHE A 417 -24.96 -12.40 43.28
C PHE A 417 -25.30 -13.84 43.63
N GLU A 418 -25.21 -14.71 42.65
CA GLU A 418 -25.43 -16.15 42.73
C GLU A 418 -24.25 -16.92 42.12
N GLU A 419 -24.23 -18.26 42.21
CA GLU A 419 -23.12 -19.11 41.73
C GLU A 419 -22.87 -18.97 40.22
N ASP A 420 -23.87 -18.63 39.41
CA ASP A 420 -23.78 -18.41 37.98
C ASP A 420 -22.85 -17.23 37.59
N LEU A 421 -22.49 -16.39 38.56
CA LEU A 421 -21.52 -15.30 38.36
C LEU A 421 -20.17 -15.82 37.83
N TYR A 422 -19.67 -16.93 38.34
CA TYR A 422 -18.36 -17.45 37.93
C TYR A 422 -18.32 -17.91 36.49
N GLU A 423 -19.45 -18.38 35.94
CA GLU A 423 -19.57 -18.70 34.52
C GLU A 423 -19.44 -17.43 33.66
N VAL A 424 -19.97 -16.31 34.16
CA VAL A 424 -19.95 -15.03 33.45
C VAL A 424 -18.55 -14.39 33.49
N LEU A 425 -17.82 -14.57 34.59
CA LEU A 425 -16.49 -13.99 34.82
C LEU A 425 -15.37 -14.59 33.98
N SER A 426 -15.57 -15.78 33.41
CA SER A 426 -14.58 -16.42 32.55
C SER A 426 -14.26 -15.52 31.35
N PRO A 427 -12.99 -15.22 31.04
CA PRO A 427 -12.61 -14.48 29.84
C PRO A 427 -13.16 -15.08 28.55
N TYR A 428 -13.29 -16.41 28.48
CA TYR A 428 -13.90 -17.12 27.36
C TYR A 428 -15.38 -16.78 27.23
N ALA A 429 -16.13 -16.83 28.33
CA ALA A 429 -17.53 -16.47 28.34
C ALA A 429 -17.76 -14.99 28.03
N ALA A 430 -16.88 -14.12 28.54
CA ALA A 430 -16.91 -12.70 28.27
C ALA A 430 -16.80 -12.40 26.76
N VAL A 431 -15.85 -13.03 26.05
CA VAL A 431 -15.72 -12.92 24.59
C VAL A 431 -16.91 -13.55 23.87
N LYS A 432 -17.29 -14.79 24.23
CA LYS A 432 -18.37 -15.54 23.58
C LYS A 432 -19.70 -14.81 23.59
N ARG A 433 -20.00 -14.05 24.64
CA ARG A 433 -21.28 -13.32 24.82
C ARG A 433 -21.37 -12.02 24.02
N ARG A 434 -20.25 -11.47 23.50
CA ARG A 434 -20.23 -10.21 22.73
C ARG A 434 -20.66 -10.40 21.27
N ASN A 435 -21.92 -10.75 21.08
CA ASN A 435 -22.51 -11.11 19.77
C ASN A 435 -23.24 -9.96 19.06
N SER A 436 -23.04 -8.71 19.46
CA SER A 436 -23.48 -7.57 18.65
C SER A 436 -22.75 -7.56 17.30
N ALA A 437 -23.38 -7.06 16.26
CA ALA A 437 -22.79 -7.01 14.92
C ALA A 437 -21.42 -6.33 14.95
N GLY A 438 -20.38 -6.98 14.44
CA GLY A 438 -19.00 -6.49 14.49
C GLY A 438 -18.31 -6.65 15.85
N GLY A 439 -18.94 -7.32 16.82
CA GLY A 439 -18.34 -7.60 18.12
C GLY A 439 -17.32 -8.72 18.09
N THR A 440 -16.63 -8.94 19.21
CA THR A 440 -15.57 -9.94 19.33
C THR A 440 -16.09 -11.37 19.61
N GLY A 441 -17.41 -11.60 19.70
CA GLY A 441 -18.00 -12.93 19.90
C GLY A 441 -17.64 -13.88 18.76
N PHE A 442 -17.39 -15.14 19.10
CA PHE A 442 -16.85 -16.11 18.13
C PHE A 442 -17.73 -16.29 16.87
N GLU A 443 -19.06 -16.20 17.01
CA GLU A 443 -19.95 -16.25 15.85
C GLU A 443 -19.83 -15.01 14.96
N GLN A 444 -19.59 -13.83 15.56
CA GLN A 444 -19.37 -12.62 14.78
C GLN A 444 -18.02 -12.66 14.04
N ILE A 445 -17.00 -13.25 14.66
CA ILE A 445 -15.70 -13.47 14.01
C ILE A 445 -15.84 -14.44 12.82
N LYS A 446 -16.56 -15.55 12.98
CA LYS A 446 -16.84 -16.49 11.87
C LYS A 446 -17.56 -15.79 10.72
N ASN A 447 -18.57 -14.97 11.02
CA ASN A 447 -19.29 -14.19 10.02
C ASN A 447 -18.37 -13.18 9.30
N ALA A 448 -17.47 -12.53 10.05
CA ALA A 448 -16.49 -11.60 9.49
C ALA A 448 -15.47 -12.34 8.60
N LEU A 449 -15.00 -13.52 9.02
CA LEU A 449 -14.11 -14.38 8.24
C LEU A 449 -14.74 -14.83 6.92
N GLU A 450 -15.99 -15.26 6.93
CA GLU A 450 -16.68 -15.67 5.68
C GLU A 450 -16.79 -14.49 4.69
N LYS A 451 -17.07 -13.28 5.19
CA LYS A 451 -17.05 -12.07 4.35
C LYS A 451 -15.65 -11.78 3.81
N ALA A 452 -14.62 -11.84 4.67
CA ALA A 452 -13.25 -11.61 4.27
C ALA A 452 -12.76 -12.60 3.21
N LYS A 453 -13.06 -13.89 3.39
CA LYS A 453 -12.78 -14.94 2.38
C LYS A 453 -13.50 -14.68 1.06
N GLY A 454 -14.73 -14.17 1.10
CA GLY A 454 -15.48 -13.78 -0.10
C GLY A 454 -14.71 -12.75 -0.94
N LEU A 455 -14.12 -11.74 -0.30
CA LEU A 455 -13.37 -10.66 -0.93
C LEU A 455 -11.99 -11.10 -1.48
N THR A 456 -11.41 -12.16 -0.91
CA THR A 456 -10.09 -12.67 -1.33
C THR A 456 -10.14 -13.82 -2.35
N LYS A 457 -11.31 -14.39 -2.63
CA LYS A 457 -11.47 -15.57 -3.52
C LYS A 457 -10.99 -15.36 -4.95
N GLU A 458 -11.02 -14.15 -5.47
CA GLU A 458 -10.58 -13.86 -6.85
C GLU A 458 -9.07 -13.95 -7.04
N VAL A 459 -8.30 -13.70 -5.96
CA VAL A 459 -6.82 -13.75 -6.00
C VAL A 459 -6.29 -15.19 -6.05
N ILE A 460 -7.04 -16.14 -5.46
CA ILE A 460 -6.63 -17.56 -5.37
C ILE A 460 -6.84 -18.29 -6.72
N LYS A 461 -7.62 -17.72 -7.65
CA LYS A 461 -7.96 -18.35 -8.94
C LYS A 461 -7.04 -17.94 -10.10
N ASN A 462 -6.19 -16.93 -9.92
CA ASN A 462 -5.22 -16.43 -10.89
C ASN A 462 -3.77 -16.67 -10.41
#